data_5c37713d590488fd96facf2b88380041
#
_entry.id   5c37713d590488fd96facf2b88380041
#
_cell.length_a   1.000
_cell.length_b   1.000
_cell.length_c   1.000
_cell.angle_alpha   90.00
_cell.angle_beta   90.00
_cell.angle_gamma   90.00
#
_symmetry.space_group_name_H-M   'P 1'
#
loop_
_entity.id
_entity.type
_entity.pdbx_description
1 polymer ?
#
loop_
_entity_poly.entity_id
_entity_poly.type
_entity_poly.pdbx_seq_one_letter_code
_entity_poly.pdbx_strand_id
1 'polypeptide(L)'
;VALLIHGEPTWSYLYRKMIPPLVEAGFRCNSPDHIGFGKSDKVLQLDWYTAASHINRLDVFIKKLGLSDITLFVQDWGGPIGLVNAVRNPERFSNLVILNTWLHHKGFEYSPGILAWREAATNRHWLGWTGYNLPCGAIVRKALARSPEDADLIETAYEAPFVGNRKSKAGALRFPWLIP
;
A
#
# COMPACT_ATOMS: atom_id res chain seq x y z
N VAL A 1 9.09 18.20 -3.16
CA VAL A 1 8.55 17.28 -2.13
C VAL A 1 8.58 15.85 -2.65
N ALA A 2 9.05 14.86 -1.85
CA ALA A 2 8.88 13.44 -2.16
C ALA A 2 7.63 12.91 -1.44
N LEU A 3 6.66 12.37 -2.19
CA LEU A 3 5.46 11.73 -1.67
C LEU A 3 5.53 10.24 -2.01
N LEU A 4 5.65 9.38 -0.98
CA LEU A 4 5.92 7.97 -1.14
C LEU A 4 4.69 7.14 -0.69
N ILE A 5 4.03 6.47 -1.65
CA ILE A 5 2.76 5.79 -1.44
C ILE A 5 2.94 4.28 -1.59
N HIS A 6 2.77 3.58 -0.47
CA HIS A 6 2.91 2.13 -0.36
C HIS A 6 1.67 1.39 -0.89
N GLY A 7 1.76 0.07 -0.92
CA GLY A 7 0.67 -0.83 -1.29
C GLY A 7 0.38 -1.90 -0.25
N GLU A 8 -0.22 -3.00 -0.68
CA GLU A 8 -0.64 -4.13 0.15
C GLU A 8 0.43 -5.24 0.14
N PRO A 9 0.73 -5.90 1.26
CA PRO A 9 0.30 -5.63 2.64
C PRO A 9 1.32 -4.80 3.43
N THR A 10 1.94 -3.83 2.77
CA THR A 10 3.04 -3.02 3.31
C THR A 10 2.55 -1.75 4.02
N TRP A 11 3.48 -0.92 4.48
CA TRP A 11 3.26 0.39 5.05
C TRP A 11 4.49 1.28 4.81
N SER A 12 4.55 2.50 5.31
CA SER A 12 5.64 3.45 5.04
C SER A 12 7.05 2.90 5.35
N TYR A 13 7.16 1.86 6.18
CA TYR A 13 8.40 1.13 6.43
C TYR A 13 9.04 0.55 5.15
N LEU A 14 8.25 0.34 4.08
CA LEU A 14 8.73 -0.02 2.75
C LEU A 14 9.83 0.92 2.28
N TYR A 15 9.66 2.21 2.52
CA TYR A 15 10.53 3.28 2.04
C TYR A 15 11.69 3.64 3.00
N ARG A 16 11.86 2.90 4.14
CA ARG A 16 12.86 3.19 5.17
C ARG A 16 14.29 3.37 4.66
N LYS A 17 14.67 2.65 3.60
CA LYS A 17 16.00 2.74 2.98
C LYS A 17 16.08 3.81 1.88
N MET A 18 14.94 4.28 1.36
CA MET A 18 14.86 5.33 0.34
C MET A 18 14.79 6.73 0.95
N ILE A 19 14.15 6.87 2.10
CA ILE A 19 13.95 8.16 2.75
C ILE A 19 15.26 8.86 3.11
N PRO A 20 16.27 8.21 3.74
CA PRO A 20 17.52 8.89 4.10
C PRO A 20 18.22 9.54 2.90
N PRO A 21 18.54 8.83 1.79
CA PRO A 21 19.20 9.47 0.65
C PRO A 21 18.33 10.54 -0.03
N LEU A 22 16.99 10.44 0.00
CA LEU A 22 16.12 11.49 -0.51
C LEU A 22 16.19 12.76 0.36
N VAL A 23 16.26 12.60 1.67
CA VAL A 23 16.43 13.74 2.60
C VAL A 23 17.81 14.38 2.41
N GLU A 24 18.86 13.60 2.27
CA GLU A 24 20.21 14.08 1.95
C GLU A 24 20.26 14.86 0.63
N ALA A 25 19.44 14.44 -0.36
CA ALA A 25 19.26 15.15 -1.62
C ALA A 25 18.35 16.40 -1.52
N GLY A 26 17.92 16.80 -0.32
CA GLY A 26 17.12 17.99 -0.08
C GLY A 26 15.61 17.81 -0.22
N PHE A 27 15.10 16.60 -0.38
CA PHE A 27 13.66 16.36 -0.41
C PHE A 27 13.02 16.40 0.97
N ARG A 28 11.88 17.07 1.10
CA ARG A 28 10.95 16.84 2.20
C ARG A 28 10.13 15.60 1.90
N CYS A 29 10.38 14.51 2.62
CA CYS A 29 9.71 13.24 2.43
C CYS A 29 8.39 13.15 3.23
N ASN A 30 7.32 12.75 2.55
CA ASN A 30 6.02 12.43 3.13
C ASN A 30 5.67 11.00 2.73
N SER A 31 5.52 10.12 3.71
CA SER A 31 5.16 8.72 3.49
C SER A 31 3.98 8.34 4.40
N PRO A 32 2.74 8.73 4.02
CA PRO A 32 1.57 8.39 4.80
C PRO A 32 1.29 6.88 4.71
N ASP A 33 0.78 6.31 5.80
CA ASP A 33 0.20 4.98 5.80
C ASP A 33 -1.26 5.07 5.38
N HIS A 34 -1.70 4.21 4.46
CA HIS A 34 -3.12 4.08 4.14
C HIS A 34 -3.93 3.72 5.39
N ILE A 35 -5.18 4.20 5.49
CA ILE A 35 -6.08 3.74 6.53
C ILE A 35 -6.19 2.21 6.45
N GLY A 36 -6.05 1.55 7.58
CA GLY A 36 -5.97 0.09 7.68
C GLY A 36 -4.55 -0.48 7.70
N PHE A 37 -3.52 0.36 7.49
CA PHE A 37 -2.11 -0.06 7.43
C PHE A 37 -1.23 0.75 8.37
N GLY A 38 -0.02 0.24 8.61
CA GLY A 38 1.03 0.92 9.34
C GLY A 38 0.55 1.57 10.64
N LYS A 39 0.85 2.83 10.84
CA LYS A 39 0.49 3.63 12.02
C LYS A 39 -0.87 4.32 11.91
N SER A 40 -1.54 4.24 10.74
CA SER A 40 -2.88 4.78 10.53
C SER A 40 -3.95 3.95 11.22
N ASP A 41 -5.12 4.57 11.44
CA ASP A 41 -6.28 3.93 12.05
C ASP A 41 -6.70 2.65 11.35
N LYS A 42 -7.20 1.68 12.11
CA LYS A 42 -7.66 0.37 11.65
C LYS A 42 -9.19 0.30 11.75
N VAL A 43 -9.88 0.54 10.64
CA VAL A 43 -11.33 0.30 10.55
C VAL A 43 -11.56 -1.21 10.46
N LEU A 44 -12.43 -1.75 11.31
CA LEU A 44 -12.61 -3.20 11.46
C LEU A 44 -13.60 -3.80 10.45
N GLN A 45 -14.35 -2.95 9.72
CA GLN A 45 -15.33 -3.35 8.72
C GLN A 45 -14.66 -3.46 7.35
N LEU A 46 -14.73 -4.64 6.71
CA LEU A 46 -14.15 -4.91 5.39
C LEU A 46 -14.71 -3.98 4.31
N ASP A 47 -16.04 -3.80 4.29
CA ASP A 47 -16.72 -3.05 3.22
C ASP A 47 -16.49 -1.53 3.27
N TRP A 48 -15.89 -1.05 4.37
CA TRP A 48 -15.48 0.33 4.49
C TRP A 48 -14.33 0.69 3.53
N TYR A 49 -13.47 -0.27 3.20
CA TYR A 49 -12.32 -0.08 2.33
C TYR A 49 -12.73 -0.17 0.87
N THR A 50 -12.54 0.91 0.12
CA THR A 50 -12.74 0.97 -1.33
C THR A 50 -11.58 1.72 -1.99
N ALA A 51 -11.30 1.44 -3.27
CA ALA A 51 -10.28 2.18 -4.01
C ALA A 51 -10.57 3.70 -4.01
N ALA A 52 -11.83 4.08 -4.22
CA ALA A 52 -12.26 5.48 -4.19
C ALA A 52 -12.00 6.15 -2.84
N SER A 53 -12.24 5.45 -1.72
CA SER A 53 -12.00 6.02 -0.39
C SER A 53 -10.50 6.30 -0.16
N HIS A 54 -9.60 5.43 -0.59
CA HIS A 54 -8.16 5.63 -0.48
C HIS A 54 -7.67 6.77 -1.38
N ILE A 55 -8.15 6.83 -2.64
CA ILE A 55 -7.84 7.90 -3.57
C ILE A 55 -8.25 9.27 -2.99
N ASN A 56 -9.49 9.38 -2.50
CA ASN A 56 -10.01 10.64 -1.96
C ASN A 56 -9.29 11.06 -0.67
N ARG A 57 -8.87 10.11 0.17
CA ARG A 57 -8.08 10.42 1.37
C ARG A 57 -6.70 10.95 1.05
N LEU A 58 -6.04 10.39 0.04
CA LEU A 58 -4.77 10.91 -0.42
C LEU A 58 -4.92 12.34 -0.98
N ASP A 59 -5.99 12.62 -1.73
CA ASP A 59 -6.30 13.97 -2.20
C ASP A 59 -6.45 14.96 -1.04
N VAL A 60 -7.22 14.58 -0.01
CA VAL A 60 -7.39 15.39 1.19
C VAL A 60 -6.05 15.60 1.91
N PHE A 61 -5.21 14.57 2.02
CA PHE A 61 -3.89 14.67 2.63
C PHE A 61 -3.00 15.67 1.90
N ILE A 62 -2.92 15.56 0.56
CA ILE A 62 -2.14 16.46 -0.30
C ILE A 62 -2.60 17.90 -0.13
N LYS A 63 -3.92 18.14 -0.16
CA LYS A 63 -4.51 19.47 -0.05
C LYS A 63 -4.33 20.08 1.34
N LYS A 64 -4.56 19.30 2.40
CA LYS A 64 -4.41 19.79 3.80
C LYS A 64 -2.98 20.17 4.15
N LEU A 65 -1.99 19.45 3.61
CA LEU A 65 -0.58 19.78 3.81
C LEU A 65 -0.03 20.80 2.80
N GLY A 66 -0.87 21.26 1.86
CA GLY A 66 -0.47 22.21 0.83
C GLY A 66 0.68 21.69 -0.05
N LEU A 67 0.72 20.37 -0.31
CA LEU A 67 1.83 19.78 -1.07
C LEU A 67 1.75 20.23 -2.53
N SER A 68 2.89 20.68 -3.05
CA SER A 68 3.12 21.08 -4.43
C SER A 68 4.54 20.69 -4.85
N ASP A 69 4.85 20.78 -6.14
CA ASP A 69 6.13 20.32 -6.70
C ASP A 69 6.46 18.89 -6.21
N ILE A 70 5.48 18.00 -6.39
CA ILE A 70 5.54 16.64 -5.86
C ILE A 70 6.27 15.73 -6.84
N THR A 71 7.36 15.09 -6.38
CA THR A 71 7.87 13.86 -6.97
C THR A 71 7.15 12.71 -6.29
N LEU A 72 6.26 12.03 -7.02
CA LEU A 72 5.43 10.96 -6.52
C LEU A 72 6.11 9.61 -6.72
N PHE A 73 6.34 8.89 -5.62
CA PHE A 73 6.83 7.50 -5.62
C PHE A 73 5.65 6.59 -5.33
N VAL A 74 5.40 5.61 -6.20
CA VAL A 74 4.29 4.67 -6.08
C VAL A 74 4.75 3.23 -6.25
N GLN A 75 4.22 2.34 -5.41
CA GLN A 75 4.45 0.91 -5.48
C GLN A 75 3.14 0.16 -5.19
N ASP A 76 2.87 -0.94 -5.91
CA ASP A 76 1.67 -1.78 -5.73
C ASP A 76 0.38 -0.93 -5.76
N TRP A 77 -0.53 -1.04 -4.81
CA TRP A 77 -1.74 -0.21 -4.70
C TRP A 77 -1.47 1.29 -4.60
N GLY A 78 -0.25 1.67 -4.23
CA GLY A 78 0.17 3.08 -4.31
C GLY A 78 0.06 3.66 -5.71
N GLY A 79 0.22 2.81 -6.77
CA GLY A 79 0.05 3.24 -8.16
C GLY A 79 -1.37 3.70 -8.47
N PRO A 80 -2.40 2.83 -8.42
CA PRO A 80 -3.79 3.24 -8.65
C PRO A 80 -4.22 4.43 -7.80
N ILE A 81 -3.79 4.48 -6.53
CA ILE A 81 -4.17 5.55 -5.60
C ILE A 81 -3.43 6.86 -5.93
N GLY A 82 -2.12 6.80 -6.12
CA GLY A 82 -1.28 7.98 -6.35
C GLY A 82 -1.44 8.55 -7.75
N LEU A 83 -1.43 7.70 -8.79
CA LEU A 83 -1.51 8.14 -10.18
C LEU A 83 -2.86 8.80 -10.51
N VAL A 84 -3.97 8.30 -9.94
CA VAL A 84 -5.28 8.98 -10.09
C VAL A 84 -5.25 10.37 -9.48
N ASN A 85 -4.56 10.57 -8.34
CA ASN A 85 -4.38 11.88 -7.75
C ASN A 85 -3.51 12.80 -8.63
N ALA A 86 -2.46 12.27 -9.26
CA ALA A 86 -1.64 13.03 -10.20
C ALA A 86 -2.43 13.48 -11.45
N VAL A 87 -3.32 12.60 -11.97
CA VAL A 87 -4.20 12.95 -13.09
C VAL A 87 -5.25 13.99 -12.69
N ARG A 88 -5.79 13.92 -11.47
CA ARG A 88 -6.82 14.87 -10.99
C ARG A 88 -6.29 16.26 -10.65
N ASN A 89 -5.02 16.37 -10.28
CA ASN A 89 -4.39 17.62 -9.84
C ASN A 89 -2.99 17.76 -10.45
N PRO A 90 -2.85 17.72 -11.79
CA PRO A 90 -1.55 17.62 -12.47
C PRO A 90 -0.61 18.78 -12.10
N GLU A 91 -1.16 19.95 -11.78
CA GLU A 91 -0.40 21.13 -11.40
C GLU A 91 0.41 20.98 -10.10
N ARG A 92 0.13 19.96 -9.31
CA ARG A 92 0.82 19.68 -8.06
C ARG A 92 2.00 18.73 -8.19
N PHE A 93 2.08 18.01 -9.32
CA PHE A 93 3.04 16.93 -9.51
C PHE A 93 4.05 17.26 -10.60
N SER A 94 5.34 17.20 -10.26
CA SER A 94 6.44 17.50 -11.19
C SER A 94 7.06 16.23 -11.77
N ASN A 95 7.12 15.15 -10.98
CA ASN A 95 7.75 13.90 -11.42
C ASN A 95 7.01 12.68 -10.88
N LEU A 96 7.12 11.55 -11.60
CA LEU A 96 6.58 10.26 -11.21
C LEU A 96 7.69 9.21 -11.17
N VAL A 97 7.80 8.48 -10.08
CA VAL A 97 8.67 7.30 -9.91
C VAL A 97 7.77 6.09 -9.68
N ILE A 98 7.70 5.23 -10.68
CA ILE A 98 6.75 4.11 -10.75
C ILE A 98 7.51 2.81 -10.49
N LEU A 99 7.15 2.10 -9.43
CA LEU A 99 7.84 0.91 -8.92
C LEU A 99 6.82 -0.23 -8.77
N ASN A 100 7.00 -1.34 -9.50
CA ASN A 100 6.22 -2.57 -9.32
C ASN A 100 4.74 -2.33 -9.00
N THR A 101 4.04 -1.64 -9.89
CA THR A 101 2.64 -1.25 -9.75
C THR A 101 1.89 -1.42 -11.07
N TRP A 102 0.63 -1.03 -11.08
CA TRP A 102 -0.21 -1.10 -12.28
C TRP A 102 -1.12 0.13 -12.41
N LEU A 103 -1.52 0.39 -13.63
CA LEU A 103 -2.66 1.25 -13.97
C LEU A 103 -3.34 0.60 -15.19
N HIS A 104 -4.21 -0.36 -14.92
CA HIS A 104 -4.77 -1.18 -15.97
C HIS A 104 -5.90 -0.46 -16.72
N HIS A 105 -5.96 -0.68 -18.01
CA HIS A 105 -7.06 -0.26 -18.87
C HIS A 105 -8.10 -1.38 -19.03
N LYS A 106 -9.26 -1.06 -19.56
CA LYS A 106 -10.29 -2.04 -19.89
C LYS A 106 -9.72 -3.14 -20.82
N GLY A 107 -9.92 -4.40 -20.44
CA GLY A 107 -9.41 -5.55 -21.19
C GLY A 107 -7.99 -5.97 -20.82
N PHE A 108 -7.41 -5.44 -19.74
CA PHE A 108 -6.14 -5.95 -19.23
C PHE A 108 -6.30 -7.37 -18.69
N GLU A 109 -5.42 -8.26 -19.14
CA GLU A 109 -5.39 -9.66 -18.67
C GLU A 109 -4.41 -9.79 -17.50
N TYR A 110 -4.95 -10.19 -16.34
CA TYR A 110 -4.13 -10.42 -15.16
C TYR A 110 -3.34 -11.74 -15.28
N SER A 111 -2.14 -11.75 -14.72
CA SER A 111 -1.36 -12.99 -14.64
C SER A 111 -2.09 -14.05 -13.80
N PRO A 112 -1.86 -15.35 -14.07
CA PRO A 112 -2.44 -16.44 -13.26
C PRO A 112 -2.15 -16.28 -11.76
N GLY A 113 -0.99 -15.77 -11.39
CA GLY A 113 -0.63 -15.51 -9.99
C GLY A 113 -1.50 -14.45 -9.31
N ILE A 114 -1.82 -13.37 -10.00
CA ILE A 114 -2.73 -12.32 -9.48
C ILE A 114 -4.16 -12.87 -9.34
N LEU A 115 -4.63 -13.63 -10.33
CA LEU A 115 -5.97 -14.24 -10.29
C LEU A 115 -6.08 -15.24 -9.14
N ALA A 116 -5.08 -16.10 -8.95
CA ALA A 116 -5.03 -17.06 -7.84
C ALA A 116 -4.96 -16.33 -6.47
N TRP A 117 -4.20 -15.26 -6.37
CA TRP A 117 -4.15 -14.43 -5.16
C TRP A 117 -5.51 -13.81 -4.84
N ARG A 118 -6.17 -13.20 -5.82
CA ARG A 118 -7.51 -12.61 -5.67
C ARG A 118 -8.53 -13.67 -5.25
N GLU A 119 -8.54 -14.84 -5.91
CA GLU A 119 -9.43 -15.94 -5.58
C GLU A 119 -9.20 -16.44 -4.14
N ALA A 120 -7.95 -16.70 -3.75
CA ALA A 120 -7.63 -17.13 -2.40
C ALA A 120 -8.09 -16.11 -1.36
N ALA A 121 -7.84 -14.82 -1.59
CA ALA A 121 -8.21 -13.75 -0.66
C ALA A 121 -9.73 -13.54 -0.56
N THR A 122 -10.50 -13.78 -1.65
CA THR A 122 -11.95 -13.62 -1.67
C THR A 122 -12.69 -14.88 -1.20
N ASN A 123 -12.00 -16.01 -1.06
CA ASN A 123 -12.60 -17.25 -0.62
C ASN A 123 -13.06 -17.16 0.83
N ARG A 124 -14.38 -17.23 1.07
CA ARG A 124 -14.98 -17.15 2.40
C ARG A 124 -14.51 -18.26 3.35
N HIS A 125 -14.17 -19.43 2.82
CA HIS A 125 -13.60 -20.53 3.62
C HIS A 125 -12.21 -20.16 4.14
N TRP A 126 -11.39 -19.50 3.32
CA TRP A 126 -10.08 -19.02 3.72
C TRP A 126 -10.17 -17.94 4.81
N LEU A 127 -11.09 -16.97 4.65
CA LEU A 127 -11.38 -15.96 5.68
C LEU A 127 -11.87 -16.58 6.99
N GLY A 128 -12.76 -17.58 6.91
CA GLY A 128 -13.24 -18.33 8.07
C GLY A 128 -12.13 -19.11 8.77
N TRP A 129 -11.27 -19.75 7.98
CA TRP A 129 -10.15 -20.56 8.49
C TRP A 129 -9.03 -19.72 9.08
N THR A 130 -8.67 -18.62 8.45
CA THR A 130 -7.63 -17.71 8.95
C THR A 130 -8.13 -16.79 10.06
N GLY A 131 -9.45 -16.66 10.23
CA GLY A 131 -10.04 -15.76 11.23
C GLY A 131 -9.60 -14.31 11.06
N TYR A 132 -9.51 -13.83 9.83
CA TYR A 132 -8.97 -12.51 9.47
C TYR A 132 -7.46 -12.34 9.72
N ASN A 133 -6.73 -13.41 9.95
CA ASN A 133 -5.29 -13.34 10.24
C ASN A 133 -4.45 -13.49 8.97
N LEU A 134 -4.47 -12.50 8.07
CA LEU A 134 -3.52 -12.45 6.95
C LEU A 134 -2.09 -12.32 7.50
N PRO A 135 -1.16 -13.24 7.17
CA PRO A 135 0.22 -13.16 7.65
C PRO A 135 1.03 -12.14 6.83
N CYS A 136 0.77 -10.83 7.05
CA CYS A 136 1.36 -9.73 6.26
C CYS A 136 2.89 -9.79 6.25
N GLY A 137 3.52 -10.00 7.40
CA GLY A 137 4.96 -10.13 7.51
C GLY A 137 5.52 -11.29 6.70
N ALA A 138 4.93 -12.48 6.84
CA ALA A 138 5.38 -13.68 6.12
C ALA A 138 5.17 -13.56 4.59
N ILE A 139 4.11 -12.87 4.14
CA ILE A 139 3.89 -12.58 2.71
C ILE A 139 5.01 -11.70 2.18
N VAL A 140 5.34 -10.62 2.87
CA VAL A 140 6.42 -9.73 2.48
C VAL A 140 7.75 -10.48 2.46
N ARG A 141 8.05 -11.27 3.50
CA ARG A 141 9.26 -12.11 3.54
C ARG A 141 9.40 -13.01 2.32
N LYS A 142 8.32 -13.69 1.91
CA LYS A 142 8.32 -14.54 0.72
C LYS A 142 8.52 -13.77 -0.59
N ALA A 143 8.10 -12.50 -0.64
CA ALA A 143 8.25 -11.65 -1.81
C ALA A 143 9.66 -11.07 -1.97
N LEU A 144 10.55 -11.18 -0.96
CA LEU A 144 11.92 -10.73 -1.05
C LEU A 144 12.69 -11.58 -2.06
N ALA A 145 13.32 -10.94 -3.05
CA ALA A 145 14.12 -11.61 -4.08
C ALA A 145 15.37 -12.31 -3.53
N ARG A 146 15.83 -11.89 -2.35
CA ARG A 146 16.92 -12.48 -1.58
C ARG A 146 16.49 -12.55 -0.13
N SER A 147 16.93 -13.58 0.60
CA SER A 147 16.75 -13.64 2.05
C SER A 147 17.81 -12.76 2.72
N PRO A 148 17.49 -11.52 3.12
CA PRO A 148 18.47 -10.68 3.80
C PRO A 148 18.74 -11.21 5.21
N GLU A 149 19.90 -10.87 5.78
CA GLU A 149 20.25 -11.25 7.16
C GLU A 149 19.21 -10.76 8.19
N ASP A 150 18.51 -9.66 7.87
CA ASP A 150 17.45 -9.07 8.70
C ASP A 150 16.03 -9.55 8.35
N ALA A 151 15.87 -10.69 7.67
CA ALA A 151 14.58 -11.19 7.19
C ALA A 151 13.54 -11.35 8.31
N ASP A 152 13.95 -11.85 9.47
CA ASP A 152 13.05 -12.03 10.62
C ASP A 152 12.61 -10.68 11.21
N LEU A 153 13.51 -9.71 11.26
CA LEU A 153 13.18 -8.35 11.67
C LEU A 153 12.20 -7.69 10.68
N ILE A 154 12.40 -7.90 9.37
CA ILE A 154 11.50 -7.40 8.33
C ILE A 154 10.11 -8.01 8.50
N GLU A 155 10.01 -9.33 8.67
CA GLU A 155 8.73 -10.01 8.90
C GLU A 155 8.02 -9.43 10.13
N THR A 156 8.73 -9.30 11.24
CA THR A 156 8.22 -8.71 12.48
C THR A 156 7.75 -7.27 12.28
N ALA A 157 8.51 -6.45 11.55
CA ALA A 157 8.17 -5.05 11.30
C ALA A 157 6.89 -4.89 10.46
N TYR A 158 6.66 -5.78 9.48
CA TYR A 158 5.44 -5.74 8.68
C TYR A 158 4.22 -6.33 9.41
N GLU A 159 4.41 -7.16 10.42
CA GLU A 159 3.34 -7.67 11.26
C GLU A 159 2.98 -6.72 12.42
N ALA A 160 3.94 -5.95 12.92
CA ALA A 160 3.82 -5.09 14.09
C ALA A 160 2.60 -4.14 14.11
N PRO A 161 2.15 -3.53 12.99
CA PRO A 161 1.00 -2.64 13.00
C PRO A 161 -0.34 -3.31 13.34
N PHE A 162 -0.39 -4.63 13.36
CA PHE A 162 -1.61 -5.42 13.48
C PHE A 162 -1.74 -6.15 14.82
N VAL A 163 -0.93 -5.78 15.80
CA VAL A 163 -0.92 -6.42 17.14
C VAL A 163 -2.23 -6.19 17.87
N GLY A 164 -2.74 -7.24 18.54
CA GLY A 164 -3.83 -7.17 19.52
C GLY A 164 -5.23 -7.47 18.97
N ASN A 165 -5.53 -7.22 17.70
CA ASN A 165 -6.85 -7.52 17.13
C ASN A 165 -6.73 -8.04 15.68
N ARG A 166 -7.14 -9.29 15.44
CA ARG A 166 -7.12 -9.90 14.10
C ARG A 166 -7.90 -9.08 13.06
N LYS A 167 -9.02 -8.47 13.46
CA LYS A 167 -9.82 -7.59 12.57
C LYS A 167 -9.08 -6.32 12.15
N SER A 168 -7.97 -5.95 12.82
CA SER A 168 -7.13 -4.83 12.40
C SER A 168 -6.54 -5.03 11.00
N LYS A 169 -6.51 -6.25 10.49
CA LYS A 169 -6.06 -6.59 9.12
C LYS A 169 -7.17 -6.46 8.07
N ALA A 170 -8.35 -5.92 8.40
CA ALA A 170 -9.46 -5.77 7.47
C ALA A 170 -9.07 -5.00 6.18
N GLY A 171 -8.23 -3.96 6.31
CA GLY A 171 -7.71 -3.23 5.16
C GLY A 171 -6.87 -4.12 4.23
N ALA A 172 -5.88 -4.82 4.78
CA ALA A 172 -5.01 -5.72 4.01
C ALA A 172 -5.80 -6.85 3.35
N LEU A 173 -6.77 -7.43 4.05
CA LEU A 173 -7.66 -8.46 3.50
C LEU A 173 -8.55 -7.94 2.36
N ARG A 174 -8.94 -6.66 2.41
CA ARG A 174 -9.86 -6.08 1.42
C ARG A 174 -9.16 -5.71 0.10
N PHE A 175 -7.92 -5.32 0.13
CA PHE A 175 -7.23 -4.84 -1.08
C PHE A 175 -7.23 -5.85 -2.25
N PRO A 176 -6.96 -7.15 -2.07
CA PRO A 176 -7.07 -8.14 -3.15
C PRO A 176 -8.47 -8.21 -3.78
N TRP A 177 -9.53 -7.94 -3.00
CA TRP A 177 -10.91 -7.94 -3.51
C TRP A 177 -11.21 -6.72 -4.40
N LEU A 178 -10.42 -5.67 -4.31
CA LEU A 178 -10.58 -4.45 -5.09
C LEU A 178 -9.89 -4.52 -6.45
N ILE A 179 -9.13 -5.59 -6.72
CA ILE A 179 -8.53 -5.86 -8.05
C ILE A 179 -9.69 -6.08 -9.03
N PRO A 180 -9.79 -5.29 -10.11
CA PRO A 180 -10.88 -5.34 -11.08
C PRO A 180 -11.08 -6.70 -11.73
#